data_f9b5f6742063d58575c685e875d950b5
#
_entry.id   f9b5f6742063d58575c685e875d950b5
#
_cell.length_a   1.000
_cell.length_b   1.000
_cell.length_c   1.000
_cell.angle_alpha   90.00
_cell.angle_beta   90.00
_cell.angle_gamma   90.00
#
_symmetry.space_group_name_H-M   'P 1'
#
loop_
_entity.id
_entity.type
_entity.pdbx_description
1 polymer ?
#
loop_
_entity_poly.entity_id
_entity_poly.type
_entity_poly.pdbx_seq_one_letter_code
_entity_poly.pdbx_strand_id
1 'polypeptide(L)'
;EPISDSFVIMARNKYPTYTFACACDDMLQGVSTIIQDEAYLENSSKEELIRHAIGYDQAISYTHLTMIHESEKSVQWLLDQGYMPEAIVNYLLLLSTPTPTEIFTLEEALSWFDIATIFKDSVYFDMEKLGFINREHIKKLSDMELSKRIGYACENIGKLAKFYTKEVSTTLAKIG
;
A
#
# COMPACT_ATOMS: atom_id res chain seq x y z
N GLU A 1 14.46 -18.20 -13.48
CA GLU A 1 15.69 -18.69 -14.15
C GLU A 1 16.67 -19.17 -13.09
N PRO A 2 17.45 -20.24 -13.33
CA PRO A 2 18.44 -20.69 -12.37
C PRO A 2 19.53 -19.63 -12.20
N ILE A 3 19.85 -19.32 -10.94
CA ILE A 3 20.95 -18.39 -10.62
C ILE A 3 22.25 -19.05 -11.09
N SER A 4 22.91 -18.45 -12.07
CA SER A 4 24.17 -18.98 -12.66
C SER A 4 25.41 -18.46 -11.93
N ASP A 5 25.30 -17.40 -11.17
CA ASP A 5 26.45 -16.71 -10.59
C ASP A 5 26.49 -16.82 -9.06
N SER A 6 27.71 -16.91 -8.52
CA SER A 6 27.91 -16.82 -7.07
C SER A 6 27.62 -15.41 -6.56
N PHE A 7 27.00 -15.28 -5.40
CA PHE A 7 26.71 -14.02 -4.76
C PHE A 7 27.17 -14.01 -3.30
N VAL A 8 27.40 -12.82 -2.78
CA VAL A 8 27.92 -12.63 -1.42
C VAL A 8 26.75 -12.68 -0.43
N ILE A 9 26.83 -13.55 0.57
CA ILE A 9 25.85 -13.65 1.66
C ILE A 9 26.29 -12.96 2.95
N MET A 10 27.61 -12.71 3.09
CA MET A 10 28.20 -12.06 4.27
C MET A 10 29.27 -11.07 3.85
N ALA A 11 29.20 -9.85 4.36
CA ALA A 11 30.20 -8.81 4.12
C ALA A 11 31.50 -9.09 4.87
N ARG A 12 32.61 -8.40 4.49
CA ARG A 12 33.94 -8.55 5.13
C ARG A 12 33.92 -8.26 6.62
N ASN A 13 33.04 -7.40 7.09
CA ASN A 13 32.85 -7.05 8.50
C ASN A 13 32.01 -8.07 9.28
N LYS A 14 31.72 -9.23 8.67
CA LYS A 14 30.89 -10.32 9.22
C LYS A 14 29.42 -9.99 9.44
N TYR A 15 28.91 -8.91 8.86
CA TYR A 15 27.46 -8.67 8.81
C TYR A 15 26.83 -9.39 7.61
N PRO A 16 25.61 -9.94 7.76
CA PRO A 16 24.88 -10.52 6.64
C PRO A 16 24.58 -9.47 5.58
N THR A 17 24.50 -9.90 4.33
CA THR A 17 23.90 -9.07 3.29
C THR A 17 22.40 -8.97 3.51
N TYR A 18 21.75 -7.95 2.93
CA TYR A 18 20.30 -7.75 3.02
C TYR A 18 19.53 -9.01 2.63
N THR A 19 19.81 -9.57 1.45
CA THR A 19 19.14 -10.77 0.93
C THR A 19 19.29 -11.98 1.86
N PHE A 20 20.48 -12.17 2.46
CA PHE A 20 20.70 -13.28 3.41
C PHE A 20 19.92 -13.04 4.71
N ALA A 21 19.91 -11.82 5.23
CA ALA A 21 19.17 -11.49 6.45
C ALA A 21 17.66 -11.68 6.23
N CYS A 22 17.09 -11.16 5.14
CA CYS A 22 15.67 -11.33 4.81
C CYS A 22 15.30 -12.82 4.70
N ALA A 23 16.09 -13.61 3.96
CA ALA A 23 15.82 -15.05 3.81
C ALA A 23 15.75 -15.79 5.16
N CYS A 24 16.67 -15.47 6.08
CA CYS A 24 16.71 -16.09 7.41
C CYS A 24 15.58 -15.57 8.32
N ASP A 25 15.31 -14.28 8.32
CA ASP A 25 14.30 -13.65 9.18
C ASP A 25 12.89 -14.12 8.78
N ASP A 26 12.58 -14.16 7.48
CA ASP A 26 11.30 -14.66 6.97
C ASP A 26 11.09 -16.14 7.34
N MET A 27 12.13 -16.96 7.21
CA MET A 27 12.11 -18.36 7.64
C MET A 27 11.83 -18.49 9.14
N LEU A 28 12.57 -17.74 9.98
CA LEU A 28 12.46 -17.82 11.43
C LEU A 28 11.12 -17.29 11.96
N GLN A 29 10.52 -16.35 11.25
CA GLN A 29 9.20 -15.78 11.57
C GLN A 29 8.04 -16.61 11.00
N GLY A 30 8.31 -17.61 10.17
CA GLY A 30 7.29 -18.44 9.54
C GLY A 30 6.47 -17.71 8.48
N VAL A 31 7.09 -16.76 7.77
CA VAL A 31 6.44 -16.02 6.67
C VAL A 31 6.06 -17.01 5.57
N SER A 32 4.82 -16.97 5.13
CA SER A 32 4.29 -17.82 4.05
C SER A 32 4.06 -17.08 2.74
N THR A 33 3.95 -15.75 2.79
CA THR A 33 3.69 -14.90 1.62
C THR A 33 4.48 -13.61 1.71
N ILE A 34 5.21 -13.28 0.66
CA ILE A 34 5.99 -12.05 0.52
C ILE A 34 5.39 -11.21 -0.60
N ILE A 35 5.06 -9.96 -0.30
CA ILE A 35 4.63 -8.97 -1.27
C ILE A 35 5.72 -7.91 -1.35
N GLN A 36 6.29 -7.72 -2.52
CA GLN A 36 7.41 -6.79 -2.71
C GLN A 36 7.38 -6.13 -4.09
N ASP A 37 8.16 -5.09 -4.26
CA ASP A 37 8.34 -4.41 -5.55
C ASP A 37 9.04 -5.34 -6.56
N GLU A 38 8.68 -5.23 -7.85
CA GLU A 38 9.29 -5.99 -8.94
C GLU A 38 10.80 -5.77 -9.08
N ALA A 39 11.33 -4.65 -8.60
CA ALA A 39 12.77 -4.40 -8.54
C ALA A 39 13.54 -5.43 -7.69
N TYR A 40 12.83 -6.14 -6.80
CA TYR A 40 13.40 -7.20 -5.95
C TYR A 40 13.23 -8.62 -6.50
N LEU A 41 12.73 -8.77 -7.73
CA LEU A 41 12.50 -10.09 -8.34
C LEU A 41 13.74 -11.00 -8.34
N GLU A 42 14.90 -10.42 -8.64
CA GLU A 42 16.18 -11.16 -8.61
C GLU A 42 16.54 -11.62 -7.17
N ASN A 43 16.20 -10.80 -6.17
CA ASN A 43 16.46 -11.15 -4.77
C ASN A 43 15.61 -12.33 -4.31
N SER A 44 14.36 -12.45 -4.75
CA SER A 44 13.46 -13.57 -4.41
C SER A 44 14.09 -14.92 -4.74
N SER A 45 14.70 -15.04 -5.93
CA SER A 45 15.39 -16.27 -6.34
C SER A 45 16.62 -16.58 -5.48
N LYS A 46 17.35 -15.55 -5.06
CA LYS A 46 18.50 -15.70 -4.16
C LYS A 46 18.07 -16.11 -2.74
N GLU A 47 16.99 -15.51 -2.24
CA GLU A 47 16.41 -15.83 -0.93
C GLU A 47 15.91 -17.27 -0.88
N GLU A 48 15.24 -17.74 -1.95
CA GLU A 48 14.80 -19.14 -2.08
C GLU A 48 15.99 -20.11 -2.06
N LEU A 49 17.06 -19.81 -2.82
CA LEU A 49 18.28 -20.61 -2.84
C LEU A 49 18.96 -20.65 -1.46
N ILE A 50 19.01 -19.51 -0.75
CA ILE A 50 19.58 -19.44 0.61
C ILE A 50 18.78 -20.34 1.55
N ARG A 51 17.45 -20.20 1.58
CA ARG A 51 16.59 -21.02 2.44
C ARG A 51 16.75 -22.50 2.17
N HIS A 52 16.77 -22.90 0.91
CA HIS A 52 16.99 -24.29 0.52
C HIS A 52 18.38 -24.79 0.99
N ALA A 53 19.42 -23.97 0.82
CA ALA A 53 20.79 -24.34 1.22
C ALA A 53 20.97 -24.53 2.74
N ILE A 54 20.14 -23.88 3.56
CA ILE A 54 20.14 -24.04 5.03
C ILE A 54 19.12 -25.09 5.51
N GLY A 55 18.49 -25.83 4.59
CA GLY A 55 17.57 -26.93 4.91
C GLY A 55 16.13 -26.50 5.21
N TYR A 56 15.68 -25.35 4.72
CA TYR A 56 14.30 -24.90 4.83
C TYR A 56 13.55 -25.17 3.53
N ASP A 57 12.67 -26.18 3.55
CA ASP A 57 11.95 -26.65 2.37
C ASP A 57 10.48 -26.19 2.32
N GLN A 58 10.05 -25.31 3.23
CA GLN A 58 8.70 -24.75 3.17
C GLN A 58 8.61 -23.71 2.07
N ALA A 59 7.59 -23.85 1.23
CA ALA A 59 7.35 -22.92 0.14
C ALA A 59 6.87 -21.55 0.68
N ILE A 60 7.49 -20.48 0.20
CA ILE A 60 7.02 -19.10 0.40
C ILE A 60 6.51 -18.59 -0.94
N SER A 61 5.28 -18.07 -0.94
CA SER A 61 4.68 -17.46 -2.14
C SER A 61 5.18 -16.04 -2.30
N TYR A 62 5.55 -15.65 -3.53
CA TYR A 62 5.95 -14.29 -3.87
C TYR A 62 4.92 -13.62 -4.77
N THR A 63 4.58 -12.39 -4.44
CA THR A 63 3.80 -11.50 -5.28
C THR A 63 4.59 -10.21 -5.48
N HIS A 64 4.87 -9.87 -6.75
CA HIS A 64 5.60 -8.67 -7.10
C HIS A 64 4.60 -7.60 -7.52
N LEU A 65 4.69 -6.44 -6.85
CA LEU A 65 3.93 -5.24 -7.22
C LEU A 65 4.65 -4.52 -8.34
N THR A 66 3.87 -4.06 -9.31
CA THR A 66 4.38 -3.25 -10.41
C THR A 66 4.64 -1.82 -9.96
N MET A 67 5.49 -1.12 -10.71
CA MET A 67 5.84 0.27 -10.42
C MET A 67 4.63 1.19 -10.64
N ILE A 68 4.42 2.11 -9.71
CA ILE A 68 3.50 3.24 -9.86
C ILE A 68 4.32 4.43 -10.36
N HIS A 69 4.14 4.80 -11.63
CA HIS A 69 4.81 5.93 -12.23
C HIS A 69 4.22 7.27 -11.77
N GLU A 70 5.05 8.32 -11.78
CA GLU A 70 4.69 9.70 -11.39
C GLU A 70 4.27 9.86 -9.92
N SER A 71 4.56 8.86 -9.08
CA SER A 71 4.31 8.93 -7.64
C SER A 71 5.56 9.42 -6.90
N GLU A 72 5.91 10.70 -7.05
CA GLU A 72 6.96 11.32 -6.23
C GLU A 72 6.50 11.65 -4.80
N LYS A 73 5.23 11.41 -4.50
CA LYS A 73 4.59 11.85 -3.27
C LYS A 73 4.43 10.68 -2.30
N SER A 74 4.92 10.85 -1.09
CA SER A 74 4.74 9.86 -0.04
C SER A 74 3.29 9.83 0.48
N VAL A 75 2.89 8.73 1.11
CA VAL A 75 1.59 8.65 1.81
C VAL A 75 1.47 9.77 2.84
N GLN A 76 2.55 10.09 3.58
CA GLN A 76 2.55 11.19 4.53
C GLN A 76 2.23 12.52 3.86
N TRP A 77 2.83 12.81 2.69
CA TRP A 77 2.50 14.01 1.95
C TRP A 77 1.02 14.09 1.58
N LEU A 78 0.42 12.98 1.15
CA LEU A 78 -1.03 12.93 0.85
C LEU A 78 -1.88 13.22 2.08
N LEU A 79 -1.54 12.65 3.23
CA LEU A 79 -2.22 12.92 4.50
C LEU A 79 -2.11 14.41 4.88
N ASP A 80 -0.92 14.99 4.74
CA ASP A 80 -0.65 16.42 5.01
C ASP A 80 -1.44 17.35 4.05
N GLN A 81 -1.81 16.88 2.86
CA GLN A 81 -2.71 17.57 1.94
C GLN A 81 -4.21 17.37 2.24
N GLY A 82 -4.55 16.64 3.30
CA GLY A 82 -5.92 16.40 3.74
C GLY A 82 -6.66 15.30 2.98
N TYR A 83 -5.92 14.39 2.33
CA TYR A 83 -6.52 13.16 1.81
C TYR A 83 -6.81 12.21 2.95
N MET A 84 -8.00 11.60 2.93
CA MET A 84 -8.41 10.64 3.93
C MET A 84 -7.65 9.33 3.76
N PRO A 85 -7.18 8.68 4.84
CA PRO A 85 -6.53 7.37 4.75
C PRO A 85 -7.37 6.34 4.00
N GLU A 86 -8.68 6.33 4.22
CA GLU A 86 -9.63 5.43 3.55
C GLU A 86 -9.66 5.66 2.03
N ALA A 87 -9.58 6.91 1.59
CA ALA A 87 -9.55 7.27 0.18
C ALA A 87 -8.21 6.87 -0.48
N ILE A 88 -7.10 7.04 0.23
CA ILE A 88 -5.77 6.62 -0.24
C ILE A 88 -5.74 5.10 -0.42
N VAL A 89 -6.21 4.32 0.56
CA VAL A 89 -6.27 2.86 0.47
C VAL A 89 -7.18 2.42 -0.68
N ASN A 90 -8.39 3.00 -0.80
CA ASN A 90 -9.30 2.72 -1.91
C ASN A 90 -8.62 2.96 -3.26
N TYR A 91 -7.93 4.10 -3.42
CA TYR A 91 -7.25 4.44 -4.67
C TYR A 91 -6.10 3.48 -4.99
N LEU A 92 -5.26 3.14 -4.01
CA LEU A 92 -4.16 2.19 -4.22
C LEU A 92 -4.66 0.79 -4.61
N LEU A 93 -5.77 0.34 -4.04
CA LEU A 93 -6.40 -0.92 -4.44
C LEU A 93 -6.94 -0.85 -5.87
N LEU A 94 -7.54 0.27 -6.29
CA LEU A 94 -7.98 0.48 -7.68
C LEU A 94 -6.82 0.41 -8.68
N LEU A 95 -5.63 0.87 -8.29
CA LEU A 95 -4.43 0.78 -9.13
C LEU A 95 -3.85 -0.62 -9.20
N SER A 96 -4.08 -1.46 -8.18
CA SER A 96 -3.37 -2.73 -8.04
C SER A 96 -4.21 -3.97 -8.35
N THR A 97 -5.56 -3.90 -8.33
CA THR A 97 -6.41 -5.09 -8.49
C THR A 97 -7.77 -4.73 -9.11
N PRO A 98 -8.45 -5.67 -9.79
CA PRO A 98 -9.84 -5.48 -10.22
C PRO A 98 -10.74 -5.26 -9.02
N THR A 99 -11.60 -4.26 -9.09
CA THR A 99 -12.56 -3.93 -8.02
C THR A 99 -13.99 -4.00 -8.53
N PRO A 100 -14.97 -4.51 -7.75
CA PRO A 100 -16.37 -4.59 -8.18
C PRO A 100 -17.03 -3.21 -8.27
N THR A 101 -16.55 -2.25 -7.50
CA THR A 101 -17.02 -0.86 -7.46
C THR A 101 -15.85 0.09 -7.35
N GLU A 102 -16.06 1.35 -7.72
CA GLU A 102 -15.00 2.36 -7.68
C GLU A 102 -14.76 2.91 -6.26
N ILE A 103 -15.81 3.02 -5.46
CA ILE A 103 -15.76 3.56 -4.10
C ILE A 103 -16.21 2.50 -3.10
N PHE A 104 -15.30 2.07 -2.26
CA PHE A 104 -15.50 1.01 -1.28
C PHE A 104 -14.76 1.30 0.03
N THR A 105 -15.17 0.66 1.10
CA THR A 105 -14.47 0.65 2.38
C THR A 105 -13.44 -0.48 2.43
N LEU A 106 -12.54 -0.42 3.41
CA LEU A 106 -11.57 -1.50 3.63
C LEU A 106 -12.28 -2.82 4.00
N GLU A 107 -13.36 -2.75 4.78
CA GLU A 107 -14.18 -3.92 5.14
C GLU A 107 -14.82 -4.57 3.92
N GLU A 108 -15.34 -3.77 2.99
CA GLU A 108 -15.86 -4.28 1.72
C GLU A 108 -14.74 -4.92 0.89
N ALA A 109 -13.56 -4.30 0.85
CA ALA A 109 -12.40 -4.83 0.12
C ALA A 109 -11.95 -6.20 0.63
N LEU A 110 -11.96 -6.43 1.93
CA LEU A 110 -11.61 -7.73 2.53
C LEU A 110 -12.51 -8.89 2.05
N SER A 111 -13.73 -8.59 1.58
CA SER A 111 -14.66 -9.62 1.11
C SER A 111 -14.36 -10.15 -0.30
N TRP A 112 -13.65 -9.39 -1.12
CA TRP A 112 -13.39 -9.72 -2.53
C TRP A 112 -11.92 -9.63 -2.94
N PHE A 113 -11.04 -9.07 -2.10
CA PHE A 113 -9.63 -8.96 -2.42
C PHE A 113 -8.97 -10.35 -2.52
N ASP A 114 -8.28 -10.57 -3.63
CA ASP A 114 -7.46 -11.75 -3.86
C ASP A 114 -6.07 -11.32 -4.36
N ILE A 115 -5.04 -11.68 -3.61
CA ILE A 115 -3.65 -11.36 -3.93
C ILE A 115 -3.22 -11.90 -5.30
N ALA A 116 -3.84 -13.00 -5.76
CA ALA A 116 -3.55 -13.59 -7.06
C ALA A 116 -4.04 -12.73 -8.24
N THR A 117 -4.92 -11.76 -7.98
CA THR A 117 -5.49 -10.86 -9.01
C THR A 117 -4.74 -9.54 -9.17
N ILE A 118 -3.65 -9.35 -8.44
CA ILE A 118 -2.84 -8.12 -8.54
C ILE A 118 -2.33 -7.97 -9.97
N PHE A 119 -2.52 -6.75 -10.53
CA PHE A 119 -2.06 -6.42 -11.88
C PHE A 119 -0.54 -6.52 -11.99
N LYS A 120 -0.08 -6.94 -13.17
CA LYS A 120 1.35 -7.06 -13.49
C LYS A 120 1.88 -5.93 -14.37
N ASP A 121 0.97 -5.06 -14.83
CA ASP A 121 1.33 -3.92 -15.68
C ASP A 121 1.55 -2.68 -14.82
N SER A 122 2.56 -1.89 -15.16
CA SER A 122 2.83 -0.60 -14.51
C SER A 122 1.64 0.35 -14.67
N VAL A 123 1.37 1.14 -13.65
CA VAL A 123 0.26 2.10 -13.62
C VAL A 123 0.77 3.52 -13.37
N TYR A 124 -0.02 4.49 -13.79
CA TYR A 124 0.27 5.91 -13.56
C TYR A 124 -0.57 6.45 -12.41
N PHE A 125 0.06 7.25 -11.57
CA PHE A 125 -0.62 7.90 -10.45
C PHE A 125 -1.40 9.12 -10.94
N ASP A 126 -2.71 9.14 -10.69
CA ASP A 126 -3.62 10.21 -11.10
C ASP A 126 -4.18 10.95 -9.86
N MET A 127 -3.69 12.17 -9.65
CA MET A 127 -4.12 13.03 -8.54
C MET A 127 -5.57 13.49 -8.67
N GLU A 128 -6.10 13.66 -9.88
CA GLU A 128 -7.50 14.06 -10.08
C GLU A 128 -8.43 12.92 -9.67
N LYS A 129 -8.06 11.68 -10.04
CA LYS A 129 -8.78 10.48 -9.65
C LYS A 129 -8.78 10.28 -8.15
N LEU A 130 -7.61 10.40 -7.50
CA LEU A 130 -7.53 10.35 -6.03
C LEU A 130 -8.39 11.45 -5.39
N GLY A 131 -8.36 12.67 -5.94
CA GLY A 131 -9.18 13.78 -5.47
C GLY A 131 -10.68 13.50 -5.59
N PHE A 132 -11.11 12.85 -6.67
CA PHE A 132 -12.51 12.40 -6.81
C PHE A 132 -12.87 11.38 -5.73
N ILE A 133 -12.06 10.33 -5.56
CA ILE A 133 -12.29 9.28 -4.56
C ILE A 133 -12.35 9.88 -3.15
N ASN A 134 -11.45 10.80 -2.82
CA ASN A 134 -11.45 11.49 -1.53
C ASN A 134 -12.76 12.25 -1.27
N ARG A 135 -13.26 12.98 -2.27
CA ARG A 135 -14.57 13.67 -2.15
C ARG A 135 -15.70 12.69 -1.90
N GLU A 136 -15.72 11.56 -2.57
CA GLU A 136 -16.77 10.55 -2.36
C GLU A 136 -16.71 9.92 -0.97
N HIS A 137 -15.50 9.66 -0.44
CA HIS A 137 -15.34 9.22 0.95
C HIS A 137 -15.80 10.27 1.97
N ILE A 138 -15.47 11.55 1.75
CA ILE A 138 -15.94 12.65 2.61
C ILE A 138 -17.48 12.69 2.62
N LYS A 139 -18.14 12.53 1.49
CA LYS A 139 -19.62 12.52 1.39
C LYS A 139 -20.25 11.35 2.14
N LYS A 140 -19.57 10.22 2.26
CA LYS A 140 -20.06 9.04 2.99
C LYS A 140 -19.99 9.20 4.51
N LEU A 141 -19.17 10.10 5.05
CA LEU A 141 -19.10 10.37 6.48
C LEU A 141 -20.44 10.91 7.00
N SER A 142 -20.80 10.55 8.20
CA SER A 142 -21.88 11.25 8.91
C SER A 142 -21.50 12.71 9.17
N ASP A 143 -22.49 13.58 9.30
CA ASP A 143 -22.22 15.00 9.54
C ASP A 143 -21.46 15.23 10.86
N MET A 144 -21.71 14.38 11.85
CA MET A 144 -21.01 14.41 13.13
C MET A 144 -19.55 13.95 13.01
N GLU A 145 -19.27 12.89 12.25
CA GLU A 145 -17.90 12.42 12.03
C GLU A 145 -17.09 13.45 11.25
N LEU A 146 -17.66 14.00 10.17
CA LEU A 146 -17.00 15.04 9.40
C LEU A 146 -16.70 16.27 10.28
N SER A 147 -17.68 16.69 11.10
CA SER A 147 -17.48 17.80 12.04
C SER A 147 -16.32 17.54 13.00
N LYS A 148 -16.25 16.33 13.57
CA LYS A 148 -15.14 15.95 14.47
C LYS A 148 -13.80 15.97 13.75
N ARG A 149 -13.72 15.44 12.53
CA ARG A 149 -12.46 15.42 11.75
C ARG A 149 -11.94 16.83 11.41
N ILE A 150 -12.84 17.80 11.22
CA ILE A 150 -12.44 19.21 10.99
C ILE A 150 -12.34 20.03 12.29
N GLY A 151 -12.32 19.38 13.46
CA GLY A 151 -12.08 20.03 14.75
C GLY A 151 -13.31 20.60 15.44
N TYR A 152 -14.53 20.24 14.99
CA TYR A 152 -15.79 20.72 15.60
C TYR A 152 -16.65 19.53 16.02
N ALA A 153 -17.34 19.65 17.15
CA ALA A 153 -18.28 18.62 17.65
C ALA A 153 -19.74 19.05 17.41
N CYS A 154 -20.08 19.47 16.20
CA CYS A 154 -21.40 19.97 15.86
C CYS A 154 -21.88 19.48 14.49
N GLU A 155 -22.98 18.72 14.45
CA GLU A 155 -23.55 18.14 13.21
C GLU A 155 -23.84 19.20 12.11
N ASN A 156 -24.30 20.38 12.49
CA ASN A 156 -24.60 21.45 11.53
C ASN A 156 -23.33 21.92 10.78
N ILE A 157 -22.18 21.91 11.43
CA ILE A 157 -20.90 22.22 10.80
C ILE A 157 -20.54 21.11 9.80
N GLY A 158 -20.77 19.82 10.13
CA GLY A 158 -20.58 18.70 9.24
C GLY A 158 -21.47 18.80 7.99
N LYS A 159 -22.73 19.17 8.13
CA LYS A 159 -23.65 19.40 7.00
C LYS A 159 -23.13 20.50 6.08
N LEU A 160 -22.72 21.63 6.64
CA LEU A 160 -22.17 22.76 5.87
C LEU A 160 -20.87 22.34 5.16
N ALA A 161 -19.97 21.63 5.83
CA ALA A 161 -18.70 21.21 5.26
C ALA A 161 -18.86 20.30 4.03
N LYS A 162 -19.92 19.48 3.95
CA LYS A 162 -20.19 18.63 2.78
C LYS A 162 -20.44 19.41 1.48
N PHE A 163 -20.91 20.65 1.55
CA PHE A 163 -21.06 21.52 0.38
C PHE A 163 -19.71 22.06 -0.12
N TYR A 164 -18.71 22.13 0.74
CA TYR A 164 -17.39 22.70 0.47
C TYR A 164 -16.29 21.65 0.61
N THR A 165 -16.42 20.51 -0.10
CA THR A 165 -15.52 19.37 0.06
C THR A 165 -14.04 19.68 -0.23
N LYS A 166 -13.76 20.64 -1.11
CA LYS A 166 -12.38 21.08 -1.40
C LYS A 166 -11.77 21.83 -0.21
N GLU A 167 -12.54 22.74 0.38
CA GLU A 167 -12.15 23.50 1.54
C GLU A 167 -12.00 22.61 2.79
N VAL A 168 -12.82 21.56 2.90
CA VAL A 168 -12.72 20.54 3.96
C VAL A 168 -11.37 19.82 3.88
N SER A 169 -10.95 19.37 2.70
CA SER A 169 -9.63 18.74 2.53
C SER A 169 -8.50 19.67 2.96
N THR A 170 -8.58 20.95 2.57
CA THR A 170 -7.59 21.97 2.99
C THR A 170 -7.60 22.19 4.51
N THR A 171 -8.77 22.09 5.15
CA THR A 171 -8.90 22.26 6.62
C THR A 171 -8.33 21.04 7.33
N LEU A 172 -8.61 19.81 6.86
CA LEU A 172 -8.06 18.59 7.42
C LEU A 172 -6.52 18.60 7.38
N ALA A 173 -5.94 19.09 6.29
CA ALA A 173 -4.48 19.24 6.16
C ALA A 173 -3.84 20.20 7.18
N LYS A 174 -4.62 21.14 7.74
CA LYS A 174 -4.11 22.12 8.74
C LYS A 174 -4.25 21.66 10.19
N ILE A 175 -5.04 20.64 10.43
CA ILE A 175 -5.35 20.12 11.78
C ILE A 175 -4.48 18.92 12.14
N GLY A 176 -4.03 18.13 11.13
CA GLY A 176 -3.11 17.01 11.30
C GLY A 176 -1.69 17.47 11.43
#